data_96fc4847c88bc32c40c075aee8c0e8ac
#
_entry.id   96fc4847c88bc32c40c075aee8c0e8ac
#
_cell.length_a   1.000
_cell.length_b   1.000
_cell.length_c   1.000
_cell.angle_alpha   90.00
_cell.angle_beta   90.00
_cell.angle_gamma   90.00
#
_symmetry.space_group_name_H-M   'P 1'
#
loop_
_entity.id
_entity.type
_entity.pdbx_description
1 polymer ?
#
loop_
_entity_poly.entity_id
_entity_poly.type
_entity_poly.pdbx_seq_one_letter_code
_entity_poly.pdbx_strand_id
1 'polypeptide(L)'
;MKNFIFFFLIFTYSFGQNSSYKLESFLNQDISEDKKAPKTHYIGSAWLKRLIIADEDFDYNVTQATFKKDSTLDWHKHLTGQVLIIIDGEGYYQEKGKEVIILKKGDVIKCGKGVEHWHSSTPSKDVSYLAIYGKTETIWTERISKQTYDEIIPVIQ
;
A
#
# COMPACT_ATOMS: atom_id res chain seq x y z
N MET A 1 50.24 22.21 -48.31
CA MET A 1 49.42 22.69 -47.21
C MET A 1 48.29 21.65 -47.02
N LYS A 2 48.35 20.83 -45.95
CA LYS A 2 47.32 19.80 -45.66
C LYS A 2 46.34 20.38 -44.63
N ASN A 3 45.08 20.61 -45.01
CA ASN A 3 44.03 21.05 -44.12
C ASN A 3 43.53 19.84 -43.30
N PHE A 4 43.73 19.87 -42.00
CA PHE A 4 43.14 18.97 -41.03
C PHE A 4 41.78 19.53 -40.62
N ILE A 5 40.71 18.83 -41.00
CA ILE A 5 39.36 19.14 -40.54
C ILE A 5 39.14 18.36 -39.23
N PHE A 6 39.03 19.09 -38.11
CA PHE A 6 38.67 18.53 -36.81
C PHE A 6 37.14 18.37 -36.77
N PHE A 7 36.68 17.14 -36.76
CA PHE A 7 35.28 16.83 -36.45
C PHE A 7 35.08 16.89 -34.92
N PHE A 8 34.38 17.90 -34.45
CA PHE A 8 33.89 17.95 -33.07
C PHE A 8 32.64 17.06 -32.97
N LEU A 9 32.77 15.90 -32.33
CA LEU A 9 31.62 15.07 -31.92
C LEU A 9 30.99 15.74 -30.69
N ILE A 10 29.85 16.40 -30.91
CA ILE A 10 29.02 16.90 -29.79
C ILE A 10 28.24 15.68 -29.25
N PHE A 11 28.68 15.16 -28.10
CA PHE A 11 27.88 14.23 -27.30
C PHE A 11 26.77 15.02 -26.61
N THR A 12 25.56 14.98 -27.13
CA THR A 12 24.39 15.45 -26.40
C THR A 12 24.04 14.41 -25.34
N TYR A 13 24.42 14.67 -24.09
CA TYR A 13 23.86 13.92 -22.95
C TYR A 13 22.38 14.28 -22.83
N SER A 14 21.51 13.37 -23.25
CA SER A 14 20.10 13.43 -22.92
C SER A 14 19.97 13.10 -21.44
N PHE A 15 19.86 14.13 -20.59
CA PHE A 15 19.42 13.94 -19.22
C PHE A 15 17.97 13.47 -19.27
N GLY A 16 17.75 12.18 -19.05
CA GLY A 16 16.41 11.69 -18.75
C GLY A 16 15.82 12.53 -17.62
N GLN A 17 14.64 13.07 -17.81
CA GLN A 17 13.91 13.75 -16.75
C GLN A 17 13.64 12.71 -15.65
N ASN A 18 14.50 12.68 -14.64
CA ASN A 18 14.16 12.06 -13.38
C ASN A 18 12.98 12.85 -12.81
N SER A 19 11.77 12.33 -12.96
CA SER A 19 10.64 12.78 -12.18
C SER A 19 10.95 12.44 -10.72
N SER A 20 11.62 13.37 -10.03
CA SER A 20 11.82 13.24 -8.59
C SER A 20 10.46 13.37 -7.93
N TYR A 21 9.81 12.24 -7.66
CA TYR A 21 8.69 12.24 -6.75
C TYR A 21 9.19 12.72 -5.40
N LYS A 22 8.73 13.89 -4.96
CA LYS A 22 9.10 14.37 -3.63
C LYS A 22 8.45 13.45 -2.62
N LEU A 23 9.27 12.82 -1.76
CA LEU A 23 8.80 11.97 -0.67
C LEU A 23 7.72 12.68 0.18
N GLU A 24 7.82 14.00 0.33
CA GLU A 24 6.84 14.85 1.00
C GLU A 24 5.43 14.77 0.38
N SER A 25 5.30 14.56 -0.93
CA SER A 25 3.99 14.41 -1.57
C SER A 25 3.32 13.07 -1.22
N PHE A 26 4.09 12.06 -0.82
CA PHE A 26 3.56 10.78 -0.31
C PHE A 26 3.14 10.87 1.15
N LEU A 27 3.69 11.80 1.92
CA LEU A 27 3.42 11.99 3.34
C LEU A 27 2.26 12.96 3.59
N ASN A 28 1.92 13.82 2.61
CA ASN A 28 0.77 14.70 2.68
C ASN A 28 -0.50 13.88 2.43
N GLN A 29 -1.21 13.59 3.51
CA GLN A 29 -2.44 12.80 3.51
C GLN A 29 -3.67 13.61 3.09
N ASP A 30 -3.55 14.37 2.02
CA ASP A 30 -4.72 14.92 1.38
C ASP A 30 -5.48 13.81 0.66
N ILE A 31 -6.45 13.23 1.35
CA ILE A 31 -7.35 12.20 0.79
C ILE A 31 -8.35 12.78 -0.22
N SER A 32 -8.33 14.08 -0.47
CA SER A 32 -9.25 14.74 -1.44
C SER A 32 -9.06 14.21 -2.86
N GLU A 33 -7.85 13.79 -3.22
CA GLU A 33 -7.54 13.17 -4.51
C GLU A 33 -7.72 11.65 -4.53
N ASP A 34 -7.89 11.02 -3.36
CA ASP A 34 -8.07 9.59 -3.25
C ASP A 34 -9.49 9.19 -3.66
N LYS A 35 -9.61 8.05 -4.31
CA LYS A 35 -10.92 7.49 -4.63
C LYS A 35 -11.43 6.70 -3.44
N LYS A 36 -12.65 6.99 -2.99
CA LYS A 36 -13.33 6.17 -1.99
C LYS A 36 -13.42 4.73 -2.52
N ALA A 37 -12.96 3.77 -1.71
CA ALA A 37 -13.00 2.37 -2.09
C ALA A 37 -14.45 1.88 -2.29
N PRO A 38 -14.72 0.98 -3.25
CA PRO A 38 -16.04 0.37 -3.41
C PRO A 38 -16.36 -0.47 -2.16
N LYS A 39 -17.57 -0.31 -1.59
CA LYS A 39 -18.00 -1.02 -0.36
C LYS A 39 -18.29 -2.51 -0.61
N THR A 40 -17.30 -3.28 -1.03
CA THR A 40 -17.46 -4.70 -1.33
C THR A 40 -16.79 -5.61 -0.31
N HIS A 41 -15.63 -5.19 0.22
CA HIS A 41 -14.76 -6.03 1.05
C HIS A 41 -14.16 -5.30 2.25
N TYR A 42 -14.89 -4.31 2.78
CA TYR A 42 -14.49 -3.63 4.01
C TYR A 42 -15.68 -3.06 4.77
N ILE A 43 -15.50 -2.88 6.07
CA ILE A 43 -16.40 -2.18 6.98
C ILE A 43 -15.81 -0.78 7.22
N GLY A 44 -16.67 0.22 7.44
CA GLY A 44 -16.25 1.59 7.73
C GLY A 44 -15.99 2.42 6.48
N SER A 45 -14.85 3.09 6.41
CA SER A 45 -14.50 3.98 5.30
C SER A 45 -13.02 3.87 4.92
N ALA A 46 -12.78 3.69 3.64
CA ALA A 46 -11.45 3.59 3.06
C ALA A 46 -11.30 4.42 1.79
N TRP A 47 -10.11 4.93 1.56
CA TRP A 47 -9.69 5.63 0.34
C TRP A 47 -8.47 4.99 -0.23
N LEU A 48 -8.40 4.93 -1.56
CA LEU A 48 -7.32 4.31 -2.30
C LEU A 48 -6.76 5.27 -3.34
N LYS A 49 -5.44 5.39 -3.37
CA LYS A 49 -4.69 6.11 -4.39
C LYS A 49 -3.67 5.16 -5.01
N ARG A 50 -3.84 4.86 -6.28
CA ARG A 50 -2.87 4.05 -7.03
C ARG A 50 -1.70 4.94 -7.43
N LEU A 51 -0.53 4.66 -6.88
CA LEU A 51 0.70 5.41 -7.13
C LEU A 51 1.49 4.80 -8.29
N ILE A 52 1.57 3.46 -8.33
CA ILE A 52 2.17 2.70 -9.43
C ILE A 52 1.20 1.61 -9.81
N ILE A 53 0.95 1.46 -11.09
CA ILE A 53 0.19 0.34 -11.68
C ILE A 53 1.20 -0.51 -12.43
N ALA A 54 1.21 -1.81 -12.14
CA ALA A 54 2.11 -2.76 -12.77
C ALA A 54 1.98 -2.74 -14.30
N ASP A 55 3.09 -2.61 -14.98
CA ASP A 55 3.21 -2.57 -16.45
C ASP A 55 4.30 -3.54 -16.94
N GLU A 56 4.93 -3.26 -18.06
CA GLU A 56 6.01 -4.08 -18.64
C GLU A 56 7.38 -3.82 -17.98
N ASP A 57 7.59 -2.63 -17.42
CA ASP A 57 8.84 -2.25 -16.73
C ASP A 57 8.78 -2.56 -15.23
N PHE A 58 7.56 -2.50 -14.63
CA PHE A 58 7.32 -2.72 -13.20
C PHE A 58 6.25 -3.80 -13.01
N ASP A 59 6.63 -4.97 -12.53
CA ASP A 59 5.74 -6.11 -12.30
C ASP A 59 4.97 -6.04 -10.96
N TYR A 60 4.93 -4.86 -10.33
CA TYR A 60 4.28 -4.61 -9.04
C TYR A 60 3.42 -3.35 -9.04
N ASN A 61 2.43 -3.35 -8.17
CA ASN A 61 1.59 -2.20 -7.87
C ASN A 61 2.04 -1.54 -6.56
N VAL A 62 1.86 -0.22 -6.46
CA VAL A 62 1.95 0.52 -5.21
C VAL A 62 0.65 1.28 -5.02
N THR A 63 -0.05 0.98 -3.94
CA THR A 63 -1.30 1.65 -3.57
C THR A 63 -1.15 2.27 -2.20
N GLN A 64 -1.42 3.56 -2.08
CA GLN A 64 -1.67 4.18 -0.79
C GLN A 64 -3.11 3.88 -0.40
N ALA A 65 -3.30 3.38 0.81
CA ALA A 65 -4.62 3.16 1.36
C ALA A 65 -4.74 3.87 2.71
N THR A 66 -5.86 4.57 2.90
CA THR A 66 -6.20 5.25 4.16
C THR A 66 -7.51 4.69 4.67
N PHE A 67 -7.48 4.12 5.86
CA PHE A 67 -8.65 3.64 6.58
C PHE A 67 -8.97 4.61 7.72
N LYS A 68 -10.20 5.10 7.76
CA LYS A 68 -10.67 5.85 8.91
C LYS A 68 -10.80 4.93 10.11
N LYS A 69 -10.73 5.48 11.32
CA LYS A 69 -10.96 4.72 12.54
C LYS A 69 -12.18 3.82 12.41
N ASP A 70 -12.12 2.68 13.07
CA ASP A 70 -13.21 1.69 13.07
C ASP A 70 -13.51 1.10 11.68
N SER A 71 -12.48 0.88 10.88
CA SER A 71 -12.59 0.34 9.52
C SER A 71 -11.66 -0.86 9.33
N THR A 72 -12.15 -1.93 8.71
CA THR A 72 -11.39 -3.16 8.47
C THR A 72 -11.66 -3.75 7.10
N LEU A 73 -10.64 -4.42 6.53
CA LEU A 73 -10.80 -5.28 5.34
C LEU A 73 -11.30 -6.67 5.73
N ASP A 74 -11.92 -7.34 4.77
CA ASP A 74 -12.17 -8.77 4.80
C ASP A 74 -10.86 -9.58 4.71
N TRP A 75 -10.92 -10.84 5.13
CA TRP A 75 -9.85 -11.80 4.93
C TRP A 75 -9.55 -11.97 3.45
N HIS A 76 -8.27 -11.91 3.11
CA HIS A 76 -7.81 -12.03 1.72
C HIS A 76 -6.39 -12.58 1.64
N LYS A 77 -6.00 -12.92 0.42
CA LYS A 77 -4.63 -13.34 0.08
C LYS A 77 -4.25 -12.90 -1.31
N HIS A 78 -2.95 -12.91 -1.59
CA HIS A 78 -2.39 -12.60 -2.90
C HIS A 78 -1.57 -13.79 -3.43
N LEU A 79 -1.53 -13.95 -4.76
CA LEU A 79 -0.69 -14.95 -5.41
C LEU A 79 0.81 -14.56 -5.45
N THR A 80 1.12 -13.34 -5.04
CA THR A 80 2.49 -12.82 -4.78
C THR A 80 2.63 -12.46 -3.31
N GLY A 81 3.84 -12.11 -2.89
CA GLY A 81 4.02 -11.45 -1.59
C GLY A 81 3.42 -10.04 -1.61
N GLN A 82 3.10 -9.52 -0.41
CA GLN A 82 2.70 -8.15 -0.19
C GLN A 82 3.59 -7.52 0.90
N VAL A 83 3.96 -6.26 0.71
CA VAL A 83 4.59 -5.45 1.74
C VAL A 83 3.64 -4.32 2.11
N LEU A 84 3.41 -4.12 3.41
CA LEU A 84 2.72 -2.95 3.95
C LEU A 84 3.73 -2.07 4.67
N ILE A 85 3.78 -0.79 4.34
CA ILE A 85 4.59 0.21 5.02
C ILE A 85 3.65 1.21 5.67
N ILE A 86 3.61 1.27 6.98
CA ILE A 86 2.71 2.16 7.71
C ILE A 86 3.29 3.57 7.67
N ILE A 87 2.61 4.47 6.98
CA ILE A 87 3.08 5.84 6.76
C ILE A 87 2.47 6.83 7.75
N ASP A 88 1.30 6.48 8.34
CA ASP A 88 0.69 7.26 9.42
C ASP A 88 -0.36 6.47 10.20
N GLY A 89 -0.61 6.93 11.45
CA GLY A 89 -1.66 6.38 12.30
C GLY A 89 -1.32 5.05 12.94
N GLU A 90 -2.37 4.27 13.25
CA GLU A 90 -2.28 3.00 13.95
C GLU A 90 -3.33 2.01 13.43
N GLY A 91 -2.95 0.77 13.25
CA GLY A 91 -3.83 -0.26 12.73
C GLY A 91 -3.55 -1.65 13.32
N TYR A 92 -4.29 -2.62 12.84
CA TYR A 92 -4.11 -4.03 13.16
C TYR A 92 -3.77 -4.83 11.91
N TYR A 93 -3.05 -5.92 12.11
CA TYR A 93 -2.77 -6.93 11.10
C TYR A 93 -2.84 -8.31 11.72
N GLN A 94 -3.40 -9.27 10.99
CA GLN A 94 -3.42 -10.66 11.40
C GLN A 94 -3.27 -11.59 10.19
N GLU A 95 -2.45 -12.60 10.34
CA GLU A 95 -2.43 -13.77 9.46
C GLU A 95 -3.33 -14.87 10.05
N LYS A 96 -3.97 -15.65 9.20
CA LYS A 96 -4.88 -16.73 9.62
C LYS A 96 -4.17 -17.71 10.57
N GLY A 97 -4.76 -17.92 11.73
CA GLY A 97 -4.22 -18.80 12.77
C GLY A 97 -3.08 -18.18 13.61
N LYS A 98 -2.77 -16.90 13.45
CA LYS A 98 -1.80 -16.18 14.28
C LYS A 98 -2.50 -15.12 15.12
N GLU A 99 -1.78 -14.57 16.11
CA GLU A 99 -2.26 -13.46 16.91
C GLU A 99 -2.31 -12.16 16.09
N VAL A 100 -3.20 -11.26 16.50
CA VAL A 100 -3.29 -9.91 15.95
C VAL A 100 -2.09 -9.11 16.45
N ILE A 101 -1.49 -8.32 15.57
CA ILE A 101 -0.43 -7.37 15.91
C ILE A 101 -0.89 -5.94 15.69
N ILE A 102 -0.40 -5.04 16.53
CA ILE A 102 -0.63 -3.59 16.41
C ILE A 102 0.44 -3.02 15.48
N LEU A 103 0.01 -2.27 14.48
CA LEU A 103 0.86 -1.57 13.54
C LEU A 103 0.90 -0.08 13.86
N LYS A 104 2.08 0.50 13.80
CA LYS A 104 2.31 1.94 14.03
C LYS A 104 3.12 2.53 12.87
N LYS A 105 3.07 3.84 12.74
CA LYS A 105 3.89 4.57 11.77
C LYS A 105 5.35 4.14 11.82
N GLY A 106 5.90 3.78 10.66
CA GLY A 106 7.25 3.27 10.48
C GLY A 106 7.35 1.75 10.45
N ASP A 107 6.32 1.01 10.86
CA ASP A 107 6.31 -0.44 10.79
C ASP A 107 6.22 -0.92 9.34
N VAL A 108 6.87 -2.06 9.09
CA VAL A 108 6.85 -2.75 7.80
C VAL A 108 6.42 -4.20 8.00
N ILE A 109 5.35 -4.59 7.33
CA ILE A 109 4.85 -5.96 7.33
C ILE A 109 5.20 -6.63 6.00
N LYS A 110 5.74 -7.83 6.09
CA LYS A 110 6.01 -8.71 4.95
C LYS A 110 5.03 -9.89 5.00
N CYS A 111 4.00 -9.82 4.17
CA CYS A 111 3.04 -10.92 3.99
C CYS A 111 3.53 -11.86 2.88
N GLY A 112 3.63 -13.14 3.17
CA GLY A 112 4.07 -14.16 2.22
C GLY A 112 3.04 -14.46 1.12
N LYS A 113 3.50 -15.05 0.00
CA LYS A 113 2.63 -15.54 -1.07
C LYS A 113 1.60 -16.53 -0.53
N GLY A 114 0.32 -16.29 -0.83
CA GLY A 114 -0.80 -17.18 -0.46
C GLY A 114 -1.18 -17.13 1.01
N VAL A 115 -0.51 -16.33 1.83
CA VAL A 115 -0.86 -16.17 3.24
C VAL A 115 -2.17 -15.40 3.35
N GLU A 116 -3.15 -16.01 4.01
CA GLU A 116 -4.45 -15.39 4.27
C GLU A 116 -4.33 -14.44 5.45
N HIS A 117 -4.73 -13.19 5.24
CA HIS A 117 -4.56 -12.11 6.23
C HIS A 117 -5.66 -11.05 6.09
N TRP A 118 -5.76 -10.19 7.10
CA TRP A 118 -6.50 -8.95 7.05
C TRP A 118 -5.72 -7.84 7.74
N HIS A 119 -6.10 -6.60 7.47
CA HIS A 119 -5.58 -5.41 8.14
C HIS A 119 -6.64 -4.33 8.23
N SER A 120 -6.50 -3.47 9.22
CA SER A 120 -7.52 -2.49 9.59
C SER A 120 -6.91 -1.25 10.22
N SER A 121 -7.73 -0.23 10.44
CA SER A 121 -7.46 0.81 11.44
C SER A 121 -7.75 0.28 12.85
N THR A 122 -7.45 1.08 13.89
CA THR A 122 -7.97 0.81 15.23
C THR A 122 -9.34 1.47 15.42
N PRO A 123 -10.10 1.15 16.47
CA PRO A 123 -11.36 1.84 16.77
C PRO A 123 -11.22 3.33 17.01
N SER A 124 -10.03 3.77 17.43
CA SER A 124 -9.79 5.16 17.86
C SER A 124 -8.94 5.98 16.90
N LYS A 125 -8.17 5.32 16.00
CA LYS A 125 -7.23 5.99 15.11
C LYS A 125 -7.37 5.54 13.68
N ASP A 126 -7.19 6.48 12.77
CA ASP A 126 -7.00 6.20 11.34
C ASP A 126 -5.65 5.46 11.12
N VAL A 127 -5.51 4.80 9.98
CA VAL A 127 -4.23 4.27 9.50
C VAL A 127 -4.07 4.56 8.02
N SER A 128 -2.85 4.90 7.63
CA SER A 128 -2.46 4.99 6.22
C SER A 128 -1.21 4.16 5.97
N TYR A 129 -1.19 3.45 4.86
CA TYR A 129 -0.07 2.61 4.48
C TYR A 129 0.11 2.57 2.97
N LEU A 130 1.34 2.25 2.56
CA LEU A 130 1.65 1.84 1.20
C LEU A 130 1.56 0.31 1.14
N ALA A 131 0.73 -0.19 0.24
CA ALA A 131 0.66 -1.60 -0.11
C ALA A 131 1.43 -1.82 -1.41
N ILE A 132 2.47 -2.67 -1.38
CA ILE A 132 3.28 -3.06 -2.53
C ILE A 132 3.01 -4.55 -2.78
N TYR A 133 2.51 -4.89 -3.96
CA TYR A 133 2.14 -6.26 -4.34
C TYR A 133 2.26 -6.48 -5.85
N GLY A 134 2.50 -7.72 -6.26
CA GLY A 134 2.67 -8.05 -7.68
C GLY A 134 1.40 -7.85 -8.51
N LYS A 135 1.53 -7.99 -9.83
CA LYS A 135 0.43 -7.89 -10.80
C LYS A 135 -0.51 -9.10 -10.71
N THR A 136 -1.28 -9.17 -9.63
CA THR A 136 -2.25 -10.23 -9.38
C THR A 136 -3.51 -9.68 -8.75
N GLU A 137 -4.61 -10.41 -8.87
CA GLU A 137 -5.86 -10.08 -8.20
C GLU A 137 -5.79 -10.41 -6.71
N THR A 138 -6.53 -9.67 -5.90
CA THR A 138 -6.78 -10.00 -4.50
C THR A 138 -7.85 -11.09 -4.43
N ILE A 139 -7.54 -12.19 -3.75
CA ILE A 139 -8.47 -13.29 -3.53
C ILE A 139 -9.12 -13.09 -2.15
N TRP A 140 -10.37 -12.69 -2.15
CA TRP A 140 -11.17 -12.54 -0.94
C TRP A 140 -11.66 -13.91 -0.47
N THR A 141 -11.50 -14.21 0.82
CA THR A 141 -11.76 -15.56 1.35
C THR A 141 -12.89 -15.59 2.35
N GLU A 142 -12.91 -14.71 3.34
CA GLU A 142 -13.91 -14.68 4.38
C GLU A 142 -14.27 -13.24 4.76
N ARG A 143 -15.53 -12.98 5.06
CA ARG A 143 -15.97 -11.67 5.53
C ARG A 143 -15.71 -11.52 7.02
N ILE A 144 -15.23 -10.36 7.44
CA ILE A 144 -15.17 -9.96 8.83
C ILE A 144 -16.45 -9.20 9.17
N SER A 145 -17.22 -9.71 10.13
CA SER A 145 -18.37 -8.97 10.66
C SER A 145 -17.90 -7.86 11.60
N LYS A 146 -18.73 -6.81 11.78
CA LYS A 146 -18.44 -5.77 12.78
C LYS A 146 -18.28 -6.37 14.17
N GLN A 147 -19.12 -7.34 14.51
CA GLN A 147 -19.03 -8.05 15.79
C GLN A 147 -17.68 -8.75 15.94
N THR A 148 -17.24 -9.52 14.95
CA THR A 148 -15.94 -10.20 14.97
C THR A 148 -14.79 -9.19 15.13
N TYR A 149 -14.85 -8.07 14.41
CA TYR A 149 -13.85 -7.01 14.51
C TYR A 149 -13.80 -6.43 15.94
N ASP A 150 -14.97 -6.17 16.55
CA ASP A 150 -15.07 -5.62 17.91
C ASP A 150 -14.58 -6.61 18.98
N GLU A 151 -14.76 -7.90 18.77
CA GLU A 151 -14.30 -8.96 19.68
C GLU A 151 -12.78 -9.17 19.67
N ILE A 152 -12.09 -8.83 18.56
CA ILE A 152 -10.63 -8.92 18.44
C ILE A 152 -9.93 -7.87 19.32
N ILE A 153 -10.53 -6.70 19.50
CA ILE A 153 -9.94 -5.53 20.16
C ILE A 153 -9.59 -5.74 21.64
N PRO A 154 -10.43 -6.38 22.47
CA PRO A 154 -10.13 -6.58 23.88
C PRO A 154 -8.95 -7.53 24.16
N VAL A 155 -8.58 -8.36 23.19
CA VAL A 155 -7.53 -9.39 23.34
C VAL A 155 -6.10 -8.79 23.21
N ILE A 156 -5.99 -7.54 22.75
CA ILE A 156 -4.72 -6.90 22.40
C ILE A 156 -4.28 -5.85 23.43
N GLN A 157 -5.11 -5.56 24.45
CA GLN A 157 -4.83 -4.58 25.50
C GLN A 157 -4.00 -5.15 26.65
#